data_5ae6a454f876f46dfbf7734df8f9d0de
#
_entry.id   5ae6a454f876f46dfbf7734df8f9d0de
#
_cell.length_a   1.000
_cell.length_b   1.000
_cell.length_c   1.000
_cell.angle_alpha   90.00
_cell.angle_beta   90.00
_cell.angle_gamma   90.00
#
_symmetry.space_group_name_H-M   'P 1'
#
loop_
_entity.id
_entity.type
_entity.pdbx_description
1 polymer ?
#
loop_
_entity_poly.entity_id
_entity_poly.type
_entity_poly.pdbx_seq_one_letter_code
_entity_poly.pdbx_strand_id
1 'polypeptide(L)'
;MVNIILSFDDGRHDNYEAYENIMKPLDIPATFNITSGYILDNICEEDKPGPHKPMSMEEVRQLNSSCLCEIAGHGFKHDNSIVSLIDGVTWLKQEFGYKLVGIASPHSEYDLNKLEREMNIFRENNVAYLRISNDYSKLRFLKKAFRKINRKVHSGWLYYYVNKDSIMQSPNFLLYSVPVLKNNKLHEIEKFINILSRKNNNSTVIFMFHSILKKGENYYDDLFTWDYNDFNSLCLFLNMMRNNNKINIIRTIDLFT
;
A
#
# COMPACT_ATOMS: atom_id res chain seq x y z
N MET A 1 -18.30 10.53 -0.60
CA MET A 1 -16.96 11.12 -0.34
C MET A 1 -15.91 10.14 -0.84
N VAL A 2 -14.69 10.59 -1.14
CA VAL A 2 -13.62 9.71 -1.63
C VAL A 2 -12.82 9.18 -0.44
N ASN A 3 -12.59 7.87 -0.39
CA ASN A 3 -11.69 7.26 0.60
C ASN A 3 -10.28 7.17 0.02
N ILE A 4 -9.31 7.67 0.76
CA ILE A 4 -7.88 7.57 0.47
C ILE A 4 -7.26 6.59 1.47
N ILE A 5 -6.48 5.65 0.98
CA ILE A 5 -5.75 4.66 1.77
C ILE A 5 -4.27 4.79 1.45
N LEU A 6 -3.43 4.88 2.48
CA LEU A 6 -1.99 4.79 2.38
C LEU A 6 -1.56 3.39 2.80
N SER A 7 -0.92 2.65 1.91
CA SER A 7 -0.54 1.24 2.11
C SER A 7 0.96 1.08 1.87
N PHE A 8 1.67 0.54 2.86
CA PHE A 8 3.12 0.39 2.84
C PHE A 8 3.49 -1.09 2.78
N ASP A 9 4.40 -1.45 1.87
CA ASP A 9 4.78 -2.84 1.64
C ASP A 9 6.11 -3.20 2.32
N ASP A 10 6.35 -4.51 2.47
CA ASP A 10 7.55 -5.18 2.95
C ASP A 10 7.79 -5.12 4.47
N GLY A 11 7.14 -4.25 5.22
CA GLY A 11 7.42 -4.09 6.65
C GLY A 11 8.76 -3.42 6.93
N ARG A 12 9.03 -2.27 6.30
CA ARG A 12 10.29 -1.52 6.35
C ARG A 12 10.37 -0.58 7.53
N HIS A 13 11.53 -0.48 8.14
CA HIS A 13 11.80 0.45 9.25
C HIS A 13 11.54 1.92 8.89
N ASP A 14 11.93 2.36 7.69
CA ASP A 14 11.69 3.73 7.21
C ASP A 14 10.19 4.08 7.15
N ASN A 15 9.31 3.10 6.93
CA ASN A 15 7.87 3.31 6.97
C ASN A 15 7.35 3.52 8.40
N TYR A 16 7.94 2.83 9.39
CA TYR A 16 7.67 3.08 10.80
C TYR A 16 8.10 4.50 11.19
N GLU A 17 9.31 4.94 10.79
CA GLU A 17 9.77 6.31 11.03
C GLU A 17 8.88 7.36 10.36
N ALA A 18 8.45 7.13 9.13
CA ALA A 18 7.51 8.01 8.42
C ALA A 18 6.15 8.09 9.14
N TYR A 19 5.67 6.98 9.70
CA TYR A 19 4.46 6.97 10.50
C TYR A 19 4.63 7.79 11.78
N GLU A 20 5.61 7.50 12.61
CA GLU A 20 5.82 8.17 13.91
C GLU A 20 6.05 9.68 13.74
N ASN A 21 6.83 10.08 12.73
CA ASN A 21 7.26 11.47 12.58
C ASN A 21 6.32 12.34 11.73
N ILE A 22 5.52 11.74 10.83
CA ILE A 22 4.69 12.51 9.89
C ILE A 22 3.20 12.18 10.08
N MET A 23 2.83 10.89 10.03
CA MET A 23 1.42 10.51 9.93
C MET A 23 0.71 10.58 11.28
N LYS A 24 1.32 10.05 12.32
CA LYS A 24 0.77 10.02 13.68
C LYS A 24 0.46 11.41 14.25
N PRO A 25 1.34 12.43 14.11
CA PRO A 25 1.01 13.80 14.54
C PRO A 25 -0.17 14.45 13.78
N LEU A 26 -0.51 13.92 12.62
CA LEU A 26 -1.63 14.38 11.79
C LEU A 26 -2.87 13.47 11.88
N ASP A 27 -2.88 12.48 12.76
CA ASP A 27 -3.94 11.47 12.87
C ASP A 27 -4.28 10.81 11.52
N ILE A 28 -3.26 10.49 10.72
CA ILE A 28 -3.44 9.85 9.41
C ILE A 28 -3.34 8.34 9.56
N PRO A 29 -4.43 7.59 9.31
CA PRO A 29 -4.41 6.13 9.33
C PRO A 29 -3.65 5.54 8.14
N ALA A 30 -3.10 4.33 8.34
CA ALA A 30 -2.37 3.59 7.33
C ALA A 30 -2.50 2.07 7.47
N THR A 31 -2.17 1.37 6.39
CA THR A 31 -2.03 -0.09 6.34
C THR A 31 -0.56 -0.45 6.10
N PHE A 32 0.00 -1.29 6.97
CA PHE A 32 1.36 -1.81 6.85
C PHE A 32 1.32 -3.30 6.53
N ASN A 33 1.81 -3.66 5.35
CA ASN A 33 1.83 -5.02 4.86
C ASN A 33 3.17 -5.66 5.22
N ILE A 34 3.14 -6.64 6.12
CA ILE A 34 4.33 -7.18 6.76
C ILE A 34 4.71 -8.53 6.14
N THR A 35 5.95 -8.64 5.68
CA THR A 35 6.59 -9.91 5.39
C THR A 35 7.12 -10.49 6.70
N SER A 36 6.36 -11.43 7.29
CA SER A 36 6.63 -11.90 8.64
C SER A 36 7.99 -12.59 8.81
N GLY A 37 8.48 -13.28 7.78
CA GLY A 37 9.80 -13.88 7.81
C GLY A 37 10.93 -12.85 7.94
N TYR A 38 10.77 -11.63 7.40
CA TYR A 38 11.75 -10.56 7.59
C TYR A 38 11.82 -10.07 9.04
N ILE A 39 10.64 -9.93 9.67
CA ILE A 39 10.53 -9.50 11.08
C ILE A 39 11.13 -10.56 12.02
N LEU A 40 10.91 -11.83 11.71
CA LEU A 40 11.40 -12.94 12.53
C LEU A 40 12.85 -13.34 12.23
N ASP A 41 13.48 -12.69 11.27
CA ASP A 41 14.85 -13.03 10.79
C ASP A 41 15.01 -14.52 10.36
N ASN A 42 13.92 -15.10 9.86
CA ASN A 42 13.82 -16.51 9.48
C ASN A 42 14.08 -16.77 7.99
N ILE A 43 14.44 -15.76 7.21
CA ILE A 43 14.78 -15.88 5.80
C ILE A 43 16.21 -15.39 5.57
N CYS A 44 16.89 -16.00 4.59
CA CYS A 44 18.26 -15.59 4.26
C CYS A 44 18.31 -14.15 3.74
N GLU A 45 19.49 -13.54 3.80
CA GLU A 45 19.66 -12.12 3.42
C GLU A 45 19.26 -11.81 1.98
N GLU A 46 19.40 -12.78 1.08
CA GLU A 46 19.02 -12.68 -0.32
C GLU A 46 17.51 -12.50 -0.52
N ASP A 47 16.72 -13.00 0.41
CA ASP A 47 15.25 -12.90 0.39
C ASP A 47 14.72 -11.66 1.12
N LYS A 48 15.59 -10.89 1.79
CA LYS A 48 15.19 -9.66 2.50
C LYS A 48 14.88 -8.54 1.52
N PRO A 49 14.05 -7.55 1.91
CA PRO A 49 13.65 -6.44 1.03
C PRO A 49 14.83 -5.52 0.71
N GLY A 50 15.83 -6.05 0.01
CA GLY A 50 17.02 -5.32 -0.37
C GLY A 50 17.74 -4.74 0.85
N PRO A 51 18.42 -3.63 0.67
CA PRO A 51 19.26 -3.01 1.69
C PRO A 51 18.47 -2.27 2.79
N HIS A 52 17.16 -2.23 2.70
CA HIS A 52 16.32 -1.57 3.67
C HIS A 52 16.13 -2.46 4.90
N LYS A 53 16.41 -1.90 6.05
CA LYS A 53 16.23 -2.58 7.34
C LYS A 53 14.75 -2.92 7.54
N PRO A 54 14.38 -4.17 7.83
CA PRO A 54 13.01 -4.51 8.23
C PRO A 54 12.67 -3.86 9.57
N MET A 55 11.39 -3.67 9.84
CA MET A 55 10.91 -3.32 11.18
C MET A 55 11.35 -4.37 12.19
N SER A 56 11.65 -3.93 13.40
CA SER A 56 11.76 -4.82 14.53
C SER A 56 10.36 -5.27 15.00
N MET A 57 10.29 -6.38 15.71
CA MET A 57 9.05 -6.85 16.32
C MET A 57 8.40 -5.81 17.25
N GLU A 58 9.24 -5.03 17.95
CA GLU A 58 8.76 -3.95 18.83
C GLU A 58 8.08 -2.84 18.04
N GLU A 59 8.63 -2.42 16.88
CA GLU A 59 8.02 -1.42 16.00
C GLU A 59 6.68 -1.90 15.44
N VAL A 60 6.60 -3.18 15.04
CA VAL A 60 5.33 -3.76 14.60
C VAL A 60 4.29 -3.77 15.72
N ARG A 61 4.67 -4.10 16.96
CA ARG A 61 3.77 -4.05 18.12
C ARG A 61 3.32 -2.64 18.44
N GLN A 62 4.19 -1.65 18.30
CA GLN A 62 3.84 -0.23 18.49
C GLN A 62 2.83 0.23 17.43
N LEU A 63 3.03 -0.10 16.16
CA LEU A 63 2.03 0.15 15.12
C LEU A 63 0.70 -0.54 15.44
N ASN A 64 0.73 -1.82 15.84
CA ASN A 64 -0.47 -2.58 16.19
C ASN A 64 -1.25 -1.99 17.38
N SER A 65 -0.57 -1.34 18.31
CA SER A 65 -1.21 -0.67 19.45
C SER A 65 -1.97 0.60 19.09
N SER A 66 -1.72 1.14 17.90
CA SER A 66 -2.37 2.35 17.40
C SER A 66 -3.66 2.02 16.66
N CYS A 67 -4.76 2.67 17.04
CA CYS A 67 -6.04 2.55 16.30
C CYS A 67 -5.97 3.11 14.88
N LEU A 68 -4.93 3.88 14.55
CA LEU A 68 -4.70 4.43 13.22
C LEU A 68 -4.03 3.43 12.27
N CYS A 69 -3.46 2.34 12.79
CA CYS A 69 -2.70 1.40 11.98
C CYS A 69 -3.48 0.09 11.76
N GLU A 70 -3.36 -0.44 10.56
CA GLU A 70 -3.67 -1.82 10.23
C GLU A 70 -2.36 -2.55 9.94
N ILE A 71 -2.17 -3.74 10.53
CA ILE A 71 -1.12 -4.66 10.14
C ILE A 71 -1.74 -5.75 9.28
N ALA A 72 -1.30 -5.84 8.04
CA ALA A 72 -1.75 -6.81 7.04
C ALA A 72 -0.58 -7.71 6.60
N GLY A 73 -0.89 -8.85 5.97
CA GLY A 73 0.12 -9.80 5.51
C GLY A 73 0.74 -9.40 4.16
N HIS A 74 2.02 -9.74 3.99
CA HIS A 74 2.74 -9.64 2.73
C HIS A 74 3.52 -10.93 2.41
N GLY A 75 2.92 -12.07 2.77
CA GLY A 75 3.55 -13.38 2.74
C GLY A 75 4.56 -13.60 3.88
N PHE A 76 4.92 -14.86 4.09
CA PHE A 76 5.99 -15.20 5.03
C PHE A 76 7.37 -14.98 4.42
N LYS A 77 7.58 -15.45 3.17
CA LYS A 77 8.85 -15.40 2.45
C LYS A 77 8.89 -14.35 1.33
N HIS A 78 7.97 -13.39 1.32
CA HIS A 78 7.85 -12.41 0.25
C HIS A 78 7.64 -13.06 -1.14
N ASP A 79 6.88 -14.15 -1.20
CA ASP A 79 6.48 -14.81 -2.45
C ASP A 79 4.96 -15.00 -2.53
N ASN A 80 4.45 -15.28 -3.73
CA ASN A 80 3.03 -15.45 -4.00
C ASN A 80 2.56 -16.91 -3.93
N SER A 81 3.30 -17.81 -3.25
CA SER A 81 2.78 -19.13 -2.97
C SER A 81 1.66 -19.04 -1.92
N ILE A 82 0.62 -19.86 -2.09
CA ILE A 82 -0.50 -19.86 -1.13
C ILE A 82 -0.01 -20.22 0.28
N VAL A 83 1.00 -21.07 0.39
CA VAL A 83 1.61 -21.46 1.66
C VAL A 83 2.23 -20.23 2.34
N SER A 84 3.08 -19.50 1.65
CA SER A 84 3.71 -18.29 2.20
C SER A 84 2.69 -17.22 2.61
N LEU A 85 1.65 -17.02 1.80
CA LEU A 85 0.60 -16.05 2.11
C LEU A 85 -0.18 -16.45 3.37
N ILE A 86 -0.56 -17.72 3.50
CA ILE A 86 -1.33 -18.21 4.64
C ILE A 86 -0.46 -18.33 5.90
N ASP A 87 0.80 -18.70 5.79
CA ASP A 87 1.75 -18.69 6.92
C ASP A 87 1.90 -17.28 7.49
N GLY A 88 2.02 -16.24 6.64
CA GLY A 88 2.02 -14.86 7.08
C GLY A 88 0.72 -14.44 7.81
N VAL A 89 -0.44 -14.84 7.30
CA VAL A 89 -1.74 -14.61 7.95
C VAL A 89 -1.84 -15.34 9.29
N THR A 90 -1.39 -16.59 9.33
CA THR A 90 -1.40 -17.40 10.54
C THR A 90 -0.54 -16.78 11.63
N TRP A 91 0.64 -16.30 11.27
CA TRP A 91 1.53 -15.60 12.19
C TRP A 91 0.86 -14.34 12.77
N LEU A 92 0.26 -13.50 11.93
CA LEU A 92 -0.46 -12.30 12.38
C LEU A 92 -1.58 -12.61 13.35
N LYS A 93 -2.34 -13.68 13.10
CA LYS A 93 -3.40 -14.12 14.00
C LYS A 93 -2.87 -14.63 15.34
N GLN A 94 -1.78 -15.36 15.34
CA GLN A 94 -1.15 -15.89 16.55
C GLN A 94 -0.53 -14.76 17.39
N GLU A 95 0.17 -13.84 16.77
CA GLU A 95 0.86 -12.77 17.46
C GLU A 95 -0.09 -11.67 17.97
N PHE A 96 -1.11 -11.29 17.20
CA PHE A 96 -1.97 -10.14 17.50
C PHE A 96 -3.43 -10.48 17.78
N GLY A 97 -3.82 -11.75 17.67
CA GLY A 97 -5.20 -12.19 17.95
C GLY A 97 -6.22 -11.74 16.88
N TYR A 98 -5.79 -11.42 15.67
CA TYR A 98 -6.69 -10.96 14.63
C TYR A 98 -7.68 -12.03 14.19
N LYS A 99 -8.96 -11.63 14.05
CA LYS A 99 -10.02 -12.50 13.49
C LYS A 99 -10.07 -12.43 11.96
N LEU A 100 -9.74 -11.28 11.42
CA LEU A 100 -9.77 -10.96 9.99
C LEU A 100 -8.45 -10.29 9.61
N VAL A 101 -7.84 -10.69 8.50
CA VAL A 101 -6.53 -10.18 8.05
C VAL A 101 -6.59 -9.85 6.56
N GLY A 102 -6.07 -8.71 6.15
CA GLY A 102 -5.82 -8.38 4.76
C GLY A 102 -4.49 -8.93 4.26
N ILE A 103 -4.36 -9.11 2.96
CA ILE A 103 -3.09 -9.46 2.30
C ILE A 103 -2.79 -8.47 1.19
N ALA A 104 -1.57 -7.94 1.17
CA ALA A 104 -0.97 -7.39 -0.04
C ALA A 104 -0.14 -8.49 -0.72
N SER A 105 -0.36 -8.69 -2.01
CA SER A 105 0.40 -9.70 -2.76
C SER A 105 1.85 -9.25 -2.95
N PRO A 106 2.87 -10.03 -2.57
CA PRO A 106 4.25 -9.78 -2.94
C PRO A 106 4.42 -9.51 -4.43
N HIS A 107 5.37 -8.66 -4.79
CA HIS A 107 5.58 -8.17 -6.16
C HIS A 107 4.35 -7.48 -6.78
N SER A 108 3.32 -7.22 -5.98
CA SER A 108 2.05 -6.57 -6.41
C SER A 108 1.33 -7.29 -7.56
N GLU A 109 1.56 -8.58 -7.75
CA GLU A 109 0.99 -9.41 -8.81
C GLU A 109 0.35 -10.67 -8.21
N TYR A 110 -0.74 -11.13 -8.81
CA TYR A 110 -1.36 -12.43 -8.53
C TYR A 110 -2.04 -12.97 -9.76
N ASP A 111 -1.87 -14.26 -10.06
CA ASP A 111 -2.56 -14.91 -11.17
C ASP A 111 -4.06 -15.03 -10.85
N LEU A 112 -4.91 -14.42 -11.66
CA LEU A 112 -6.36 -14.42 -11.43
C LEU A 112 -6.98 -15.83 -11.57
N ASN A 113 -6.44 -16.68 -12.42
CA ASN A 113 -6.90 -18.07 -12.53
C ASN A 113 -6.50 -18.88 -11.28
N LYS A 114 -5.34 -18.56 -10.71
CA LYS A 114 -4.89 -19.13 -9.44
C LYS A 114 -5.78 -18.64 -8.30
N LEU A 115 -6.10 -17.34 -8.26
CA LEU A 115 -6.98 -16.74 -7.27
C LEU A 115 -8.33 -17.44 -7.21
N GLU A 116 -8.95 -17.72 -8.34
CA GLU A 116 -10.24 -18.40 -8.42
C GLU A 116 -10.19 -19.79 -7.77
N ARG A 117 -9.12 -20.55 -8.01
CA ARG A 117 -8.90 -21.87 -7.40
C ARG A 117 -8.62 -21.84 -5.92
N GLU A 118 -7.94 -20.79 -5.44
CA GLU A 118 -7.48 -20.66 -4.06
C GLU A 118 -8.43 -19.83 -3.17
N MET A 119 -9.52 -19.31 -3.73
CA MET A 119 -10.47 -18.46 -3.01
C MET A 119 -11.03 -19.10 -1.74
N ASN A 120 -11.26 -20.41 -1.74
CA ASN A 120 -11.77 -21.13 -0.56
C ASN A 120 -10.71 -21.16 0.55
N ILE A 121 -9.43 -21.32 0.23
CA ILE A 121 -8.35 -21.31 1.20
C ILE A 121 -8.27 -19.93 1.88
N PHE A 122 -8.39 -18.84 1.12
CA PHE A 122 -8.43 -17.49 1.67
C PHE A 122 -9.62 -17.29 2.62
N ARG A 123 -10.82 -17.76 2.22
CA ARG A 123 -12.03 -17.67 3.07
C ARG A 123 -11.92 -18.47 4.36
N GLU A 124 -11.45 -19.71 4.29
CA GLU A 124 -11.24 -20.59 5.45
C GLU A 124 -10.23 -19.98 6.45
N ASN A 125 -9.28 -19.20 5.93
CA ASN A 125 -8.32 -18.48 6.75
C ASN A 125 -8.76 -17.04 7.09
N ASN A 126 -10.04 -16.69 6.91
CA ASN A 126 -10.58 -15.36 7.20
C ASN A 126 -9.72 -14.22 6.64
N VAL A 127 -9.34 -14.33 5.37
CA VAL A 127 -8.69 -13.26 4.65
C VAL A 127 -9.75 -12.29 4.16
N ALA A 128 -9.63 -11.01 4.54
CA ALA A 128 -10.59 -9.97 4.17
C ALA A 128 -10.47 -9.55 2.71
N TYR A 129 -9.25 -9.41 2.25
CA TYR A 129 -8.94 -8.92 0.90
C TYR A 129 -7.57 -9.40 0.44
N LEU A 130 -7.40 -9.40 -0.89
CA LEU A 130 -6.11 -9.51 -1.56
C LEU A 130 -5.86 -8.22 -2.37
N ARG A 131 -4.80 -7.46 -2.06
CA ARG A 131 -4.41 -6.26 -2.79
C ARG A 131 -3.29 -6.58 -3.78
N ILE A 132 -3.48 -6.12 -5.01
CA ILE A 132 -2.49 -6.18 -6.10
C ILE A 132 -2.30 -4.79 -6.71
N SER A 133 -1.29 -4.61 -7.56
CA SER A 133 -1.19 -3.40 -8.38
C SER A 133 -2.01 -3.51 -9.67
N ASN A 134 -2.36 -2.34 -10.25
CA ASN A 134 -3.30 -2.26 -11.37
C ASN A 134 -2.61 -2.46 -12.73
N ASP A 135 -2.16 -3.65 -13.08
CA ASP A 135 -1.59 -3.87 -14.41
C ASP A 135 -2.35 -4.90 -15.29
N TYR A 136 -3.49 -5.39 -14.81
CA TYR A 136 -4.31 -6.41 -15.52
C TYR A 136 -5.36 -5.84 -16.48
N SER A 137 -5.32 -4.53 -16.81
CA SER A 137 -6.31 -3.95 -17.71
C SER A 137 -6.10 -4.40 -19.16
N LYS A 138 -7.23 -4.56 -19.90
CA LYS A 138 -7.24 -4.88 -21.33
C LYS A 138 -6.43 -3.87 -22.20
N LEU A 139 -6.15 -2.67 -21.66
CA LEU A 139 -5.37 -1.61 -22.30
C LEU A 139 -3.93 -1.50 -21.77
N ARG A 140 -3.39 -2.57 -21.18
CA ARG A 140 -2.05 -2.61 -20.57
C ARG A 140 -0.96 -1.96 -21.45
N PHE A 141 -0.97 -2.25 -22.74
CA PHE A 141 0.03 -1.73 -23.67
C PHE A 141 -0.05 -0.19 -23.82
N LEU A 142 -1.25 0.33 -24.06
CA LEU A 142 -1.47 1.78 -24.19
C LEU A 142 -1.15 2.51 -22.88
N LYS A 143 -1.55 1.96 -21.74
CA LYS A 143 -1.22 2.52 -20.42
C LYS A 143 0.28 2.53 -20.16
N LYS A 144 1.00 1.49 -20.58
CA LYS A 144 2.47 1.44 -20.46
C LYS A 144 3.12 2.56 -21.27
N ALA A 145 2.63 2.83 -22.48
CA ALA A 145 3.11 3.95 -23.31
C ALA A 145 2.79 5.30 -22.63
N PHE A 146 1.56 5.50 -22.15
CA PHE A 146 1.19 6.74 -21.45
C PHE A 146 1.96 6.94 -20.14
N ARG A 147 2.23 5.88 -19.37
CA ARG A 147 3.12 5.96 -18.19
C ARG A 147 4.52 6.42 -18.57
N LYS A 148 5.06 5.91 -19.70
CA LYS A 148 6.39 6.35 -20.20
C LYS A 148 6.40 7.83 -20.58
N ILE A 149 5.33 8.31 -21.21
CA ILE A 149 5.16 9.71 -21.54
C ILE A 149 5.04 10.54 -20.24
N ASN A 150 4.20 10.09 -19.31
CA ASN A 150 3.98 10.83 -18.07
C ASN A 150 5.25 11.01 -17.22
N ARG A 151 6.14 10.03 -17.21
CA ARG A 151 7.47 10.13 -16.54
C ARG A 151 8.32 11.29 -17.07
N LYS A 152 8.01 11.84 -18.27
CA LYS A 152 8.71 12.97 -18.86
C LYS A 152 7.96 14.29 -18.66
N VAL A 153 6.64 14.26 -18.75
CA VAL A 153 5.83 15.49 -18.74
C VAL A 153 5.19 15.77 -17.37
N HIS A 154 5.16 14.80 -16.47
CA HIS A 154 4.61 14.91 -15.12
C HIS A 154 3.22 15.56 -15.07
N SER A 155 2.32 15.11 -15.96
CA SER A 155 0.96 15.61 -16.05
C SER A 155 0.02 14.89 -15.06
N GLY A 156 -0.55 15.62 -14.12
CA GLY A 156 -1.54 15.04 -13.19
C GLY A 156 -2.80 14.49 -13.86
N TRP A 157 -3.18 15.00 -15.04
CA TRP A 157 -4.27 14.43 -15.85
C TRP A 157 -3.89 13.10 -16.46
N LEU A 158 -2.69 12.98 -16.97
CA LEU A 158 -2.19 11.73 -17.53
C LEU A 158 -1.98 10.68 -16.42
N TYR A 159 -1.49 11.11 -15.25
CA TYR A 159 -1.40 10.27 -14.05
C TYR A 159 -2.77 9.74 -13.64
N TYR A 160 -3.81 10.60 -13.62
CA TYR A 160 -5.19 10.16 -13.39
C TYR A 160 -5.64 9.14 -14.45
N TYR A 161 -5.43 9.42 -15.73
CA TYR A 161 -5.87 8.55 -16.82
C TYR A 161 -5.28 7.14 -16.73
N VAL A 162 -3.99 7.02 -16.44
CA VAL A 162 -3.31 5.71 -16.37
C VAL A 162 -3.66 4.91 -15.13
N ASN A 163 -4.12 5.57 -14.06
CA ASN A 163 -4.43 4.95 -12.77
C ASN A 163 -5.94 4.85 -12.47
N LYS A 164 -6.82 5.35 -13.35
CA LYS A 164 -8.26 5.40 -13.09
C LYS A 164 -8.92 4.02 -12.84
N ASP A 165 -8.33 2.94 -13.34
CA ASP A 165 -8.88 1.58 -13.15
C ASP A 165 -8.56 1.03 -11.74
N SER A 166 -7.69 1.70 -10.96
CA SER A 166 -7.49 1.41 -9.54
C SER A 166 -8.52 2.11 -8.64
N ILE A 167 -9.42 2.92 -9.22
CA ILE A 167 -10.47 3.58 -8.46
C ILE A 167 -11.62 2.60 -8.29
N MET A 168 -11.89 2.22 -7.06
CA MET A 168 -12.95 1.27 -6.71
C MET A 168 -14.21 2.01 -6.29
N GLN A 169 -15.37 1.57 -6.76
CA GLN A 169 -16.69 2.11 -6.35
C GLN A 169 -17.28 1.35 -5.15
N SER A 170 -16.93 0.09 -5.03
CA SER A 170 -17.29 -0.78 -3.91
C SER A 170 -16.13 -1.72 -3.60
N PRO A 171 -15.92 -2.08 -2.32
CA PRO A 171 -14.89 -3.04 -1.96
C PRO A 171 -15.26 -4.42 -2.47
N ASN A 172 -14.28 -5.11 -3.01
CA ASN A 172 -14.33 -6.51 -3.39
C ASN A 172 -13.15 -7.23 -2.73
N PHE A 173 -13.17 -8.55 -2.72
CA PHE A 173 -12.03 -9.32 -2.21
C PHE A 173 -10.71 -8.94 -2.89
N LEU A 174 -10.73 -8.73 -4.21
CA LEU A 174 -9.56 -8.26 -4.96
C LEU A 174 -9.55 -6.73 -5.03
N LEU A 175 -8.53 -6.12 -4.45
CA LEU A 175 -8.31 -4.68 -4.44
C LEU A 175 -7.15 -4.29 -5.35
N TYR A 176 -7.25 -3.10 -5.96
CA TYR A 176 -6.20 -2.55 -6.81
C TYR A 176 -5.56 -1.32 -6.16
N SER A 177 -4.24 -1.21 -6.25
CA SER A 177 -3.49 -0.07 -5.73
C SER A 177 -2.77 0.70 -6.84
N VAL A 178 -2.51 1.97 -6.57
CA VAL A 178 -1.70 2.87 -7.38
C VAL A 178 -0.29 2.91 -6.80
N PRO A 179 0.72 2.34 -7.48
CA PRO A 179 2.08 2.41 -6.97
C PRO A 179 2.62 3.83 -7.06
N VAL A 180 3.20 4.31 -5.97
CA VAL A 180 3.96 5.56 -5.90
C VAL A 180 5.43 5.24 -5.98
N LEU A 181 6.06 5.69 -7.05
CA LEU A 181 7.44 5.37 -7.41
C LEU A 181 8.30 6.64 -7.43
N LYS A 182 9.62 6.50 -7.37
CA LYS A 182 10.63 7.58 -7.43
C LYS A 182 10.32 8.67 -8.45
N ASN A 183 9.84 8.27 -9.61
CA ASN A 183 9.57 9.20 -10.71
C ASN A 183 8.21 9.92 -10.62
N ASN A 184 7.36 9.56 -9.65
CA ASN A 184 6.12 10.28 -9.44
C ASN A 184 6.38 11.57 -8.67
N LYS A 185 5.73 12.64 -9.10
CA LYS A 185 5.82 13.94 -8.45
C LYS A 185 4.60 14.20 -7.58
N LEU A 186 4.80 14.89 -6.47
CA LEU A 186 3.74 15.23 -5.52
C LEU A 186 2.51 15.83 -6.23
N HIS A 187 2.69 16.82 -7.09
CA HIS A 187 1.59 17.49 -7.79
C HIS A 187 0.76 16.57 -8.69
N GLU A 188 1.31 15.42 -9.15
CA GLU A 188 0.55 14.42 -9.93
C GLU A 188 -0.46 13.73 -9.03
N ILE A 189 -0.04 13.35 -7.82
CA ILE A 189 -0.88 12.67 -6.82
C ILE A 189 -1.92 13.65 -6.28
N GLU A 190 -1.54 14.86 -5.92
CA GLU A 190 -2.47 15.91 -5.49
C GLU A 190 -3.53 16.19 -6.56
N LYS A 191 -3.13 16.30 -7.83
CA LYS A 191 -4.07 16.50 -8.93
C LYS A 191 -5.02 15.33 -9.10
N PHE A 192 -4.51 14.10 -8.96
CA PHE A 192 -5.33 12.89 -9.01
C PHE A 192 -6.41 12.92 -7.91
N ILE A 193 -6.02 13.20 -6.67
CA ILE A 193 -6.95 13.29 -5.52
C ILE A 193 -7.96 14.43 -5.73
N ASN A 194 -7.52 15.60 -6.20
CA ASN A 194 -8.40 16.73 -6.52
C ASN A 194 -9.44 16.40 -7.60
N ILE A 195 -9.06 15.62 -8.62
CA ILE A 195 -10.01 15.16 -9.66
C ILE A 195 -11.06 14.23 -9.03
N LEU A 196 -10.63 13.30 -8.16
CA LEU A 196 -11.54 12.37 -7.49
C LEU A 196 -12.52 13.09 -6.57
N SER A 197 -12.01 13.99 -5.72
CA SER A 197 -12.84 14.72 -4.75
C SER A 197 -13.93 15.59 -5.40
N ARG A 198 -13.65 16.13 -6.60
CA ARG A 198 -14.63 16.93 -7.36
C ARG A 198 -15.73 16.07 -7.99
N LYS A 199 -15.48 14.81 -8.29
CA LYS A 199 -16.49 13.90 -8.86
C LYS A 199 -17.54 13.47 -7.85
N ASN A 200 -17.28 13.69 -6.56
CA ASN A 200 -18.17 13.40 -5.43
C ASN A 200 -18.80 11.99 -5.46
N ASN A 201 -18.11 11.03 -6.04
CA ASN A 201 -18.53 9.64 -6.08
C ASN A 201 -17.95 8.93 -4.85
N ASN A 202 -18.76 8.07 -4.23
CA ASN A 202 -18.24 7.16 -3.19
C ASN A 202 -17.25 6.20 -3.84
N SER A 203 -15.99 6.57 -3.82
CA SER A 203 -14.92 5.80 -4.44
C SER A 203 -13.72 5.68 -3.50
N THR A 204 -12.96 4.63 -3.67
CA THR A 204 -11.76 4.35 -2.88
C THR A 204 -10.53 4.25 -3.78
N VAL A 205 -9.42 4.81 -3.35
CA VAL A 205 -8.11 4.61 -3.97
C VAL A 205 -7.08 4.25 -2.92
N ILE A 206 -6.26 3.26 -3.23
CA ILE A 206 -5.13 2.81 -2.39
C ILE A 206 -3.85 3.29 -3.07
N PHE A 207 -3.08 4.14 -2.40
CA PHE A 207 -1.72 4.47 -2.79
C PHE A 207 -0.76 3.50 -2.11
N MET A 208 0.08 2.85 -2.91
CA MET A 208 1.04 1.86 -2.45
C MET A 208 2.43 2.46 -2.44
N PHE A 209 3.07 2.40 -1.29
CA PHE A 209 4.45 2.85 -1.06
C PHE A 209 5.33 1.67 -0.66
N HIS A 210 6.63 1.79 -0.94
CA HIS A 210 7.66 0.94 -0.37
C HIS A 210 8.51 1.79 0.58
N SER A 211 9.61 2.39 0.12
CA SER A 211 10.49 3.19 0.97
C SER A 211 10.14 4.68 0.96
N ILE A 212 10.24 5.31 2.14
CA ILE A 212 10.14 6.76 2.32
C ILE A 212 11.47 7.25 2.89
N LEU A 213 12.34 7.79 2.04
CA LEU A 213 13.71 8.14 2.42
C LEU A 213 14.03 9.61 2.19
N LYS A 214 14.95 10.15 3.00
CA LYS A 214 15.51 11.48 2.84
C LYS A 214 16.57 11.49 1.75
N LYS A 215 16.69 12.59 1.04
CA LYS A 215 17.75 12.76 0.05
C LYS A 215 19.13 12.59 0.69
N GLY A 216 19.95 11.74 0.09
CA GLY A 216 21.29 11.41 0.58
C GLY A 216 21.37 10.17 1.45
N GLU A 217 20.25 9.57 1.82
CA GLU A 217 20.23 8.24 2.44
C GLU A 217 20.55 7.15 1.42
N ASN A 218 21.10 6.03 1.90
CA ASN A 218 21.34 4.86 1.05
C ASN A 218 20.05 4.42 0.39
N TYR A 219 20.13 4.05 -0.90
CA TYR A 219 18.98 3.59 -1.71
C TYR A 219 17.90 4.64 -1.98
N TYR A 220 18.15 5.91 -1.66
CA TYR A 220 17.24 7.00 -2.02
C TYR A 220 16.92 7.03 -3.52
N ASP A 221 17.85 6.60 -4.38
CA ASP A 221 17.67 6.61 -5.84
C ASP A 221 17.01 5.37 -6.42
N ASP A 222 16.63 4.40 -5.59
CA ASP A 222 15.88 3.22 -6.02
C ASP A 222 14.50 3.58 -6.57
N LEU A 223 14.03 2.79 -7.54
CA LEU A 223 12.74 3.01 -8.20
C LEU A 223 11.55 3.02 -7.21
N PHE A 224 11.62 2.19 -6.18
CA PHE A 224 10.56 2.01 -5.20
C PHE A 224 10.67 2.95 -3.98
N THR A 225 11.56 3.93 -4.03
CA THR A 225 11.70 4.96 -3.00
C THR A 225 10.93 6.21 -3.38
N TRP A 226 10.25 6.82 -2.42
CA TRP A 226 9.69 8.14 -2.57
C TRP A 226 10.32 9.11 -1.56
N ASP A 227 10.37 10.40 -1.93
CA ASP A 227 11.05 11.42 -1.12
C ASP A 227 10.29 11.71 0.17
N TYR A 228 11.00 11.76 1.29
CA TYR A 228 10.44 12.01 2.62
C TYR A 228 9.73 13.36 2.72
N ASN A 229 10.28 14.42 2.10
CA ASN A 229 9.65 15.75 2.14
C ASN A 229 8.41 15.81 1.25
N ASP A 230 8.42 15.15 0.09
CA ASP A 230 7.24 15.00 -0.75
C ASP A 230 6.16 14.20 -0.02
N PHE A 231 6.53 13.16 0.73
CA PHE A 231 5.60 12.38 1.55
C PHE A 231 4.99 13.22 2.68
N ASN A 232 5.81 13.99 3.40
CA ASN A 232 5.32 14.92 4.42
C ASN A 232 4.35 15.95 3.83
N SER A 233 4.68 16.51 2.68
CA SER A 233 3.81 17.46 1.96
C SER A 233 2.50 16.83 1.52
N LEU A 234 2.53 15.58 1.06
CA LEU A 234 1.31 14.81 0.75
C LEU A 234 0.44 14.62 2.00
N CYS A 235 1.03 14.25 3.13
CA CYS A 235 0.28 14.07 4.38
C CYS A 235 -0.38 15.38 4.85
N LEU A 236 0.32 16.51 4.75
CA LEU A 236 -0.24 17.83 5.04
C LEU A 236 -1.41 18.17 4.09
N PHE A 237 -1.25 17.91 2.79
CA PHE A 237 -2.31 18.09 1.81
C PHE A 237 -3.53 17.19 2.11
N LEU A 238 -3.32 15.92 2.43
CA LEU A 238 -4.40 14.99 2.79
C LEU A 238 -5.14 15.45 4.05
N ASN A 239 -4.41 15.89 5.08
CA ASN A 239 -5.00 16.42 6.30
C ASN A 239 -5.85 17.66 6.02
N MET A 240 -5.38 18.59 5.22
CA MET A 240 -6.14 19.77 4.77
C MET A 240 -7.41 19.35 4.03
N MET A 241 -7.34 18.39 3.11
CA MET A 241 -8.49 17.91 2.35
C MET A 241 -9.51 17.20 3.24
N ARG A 242 -9.07 16.41 4.22
CA ARG A 242 -9.93 15.77 5.23
C ARG A 242 -10.64 16.81 6.09
N ASN A 243 -9.92 17.79 6.62
CA ASN A 243 -10.48 18.86 7.46
C ASN A 243 -11.51 19.73 6.72
N ASN A 244 -11.40 19.81 5.39
CA ASN A 244 -12.36 20.47 4.52
C ASN A 244 -13.52 19.55 4.05
N ASN A 245 -13.66 18.35 4.61
CA ASN A 245 -14.67 17.36 4.25
C ASN A 245 -14.67 16.98 2.75
N LYS A 246 -13.51 16.95 2.10
CA LYS A 246 -13.36 16.58 0.68
C LYS A 246 -13.05 15.10 0.49
N ILE A 247 -12.37 14.50 1.46
CA ILE A 247 -11.94 13.11 1.46
C ILE A 247 -12.08 12.50 2.87
N ASN A 248 -12.12 11.17 2.92
CA ASN A 248 -11.80 10.39 4.13
C ASN A 248 -10.41 9.79 3.95
N ILE A 249 -9.71 9.59 5.07
CA ILE A 249 -8.48 8.78 5.10
C ILE A 249 -8.79 7.61 6.02
N ILE A 250 -8.64 6.39 5.53
CA ILE A 250 -9.01 5.15 6.23
C ILE A 250 -7.95 4.07 6.03
N ARG A 251 -7.99 3.02 6.86
CA ARG A 251 -7.21 1.80 6.66
C ARG A 251 -7.89 0.90 5.63
N THR A 252 -7.17 -0.04 5.05
CA THR A 252 -7.77 -0.96 4.06
C THR A 252 -8.85 -1.84 4.70
N ILE A 253 -8.63 -2.30 5.91
CA ILE A 253 -9.58 -3.17 6.64
C ILE A 253 -10.91 -2.49 6.92
N ASP A 254 -10.94 -1.15 7.06
CA ASP A 254 -12.16 -0.38 7.30
C ASP A 254 -13.18 -0.46 6.13
N LEU A 255 -12.78 -1.01 5.00
CA LEU A 255 -13.68 -1.32 3.88
C LEU A 255 -14.54 -2.56 4.14
N PHE A 256 -14.20 -3.40 5.14
CA PHE A 256 -14.78 -4.71 5.40
C PHE A 256 -15.36 -4.85 6.81
N THR A 257 -15.30 -3.80 7.62
CA THR A 257 -15.81 -3.70 9.00
C THR A 257 -16.92 -2.60 9.16
#